data_670f160dcd3c57982139e500bf94a611
#
_entry.id   670f160dcd3c57982139e500bf94a611
#
_cell.length_a   1.000
_cell.length_b   1.000
_cell.length_c   1.000
_cell.angle_alpha   90.00
_cell.angle_beta   90.00
_cell.angle_gamma   90.00
#
_symmetry.space_group_name_H-M   'P 1'
#
loop_
_entity.id
_entity.type
_entity.pdbx_description
1 polymer ?
#
loop_
_entity_poly.entity_id
_entity_poly.type
_entity_poly.pdbx_seq_one_letter_code
_entity_poly.pdbx_strand_id
1 'polypeptide(L)'
;MNIKTLQEKIENAWENRRLLSDEVTMNAIDATIDLLDRGELRVATPSDKGWQVHEWVKKAVILYFPFRKMETKEVGIFEYYDKIPLKHNYEDKGVRVVPPATARRGAYLAAGVVLMPSYVNIGAYVDSGTMVDTWATVGSCAQVGKNVHISGGVGIGGVLEPLQAAPVIIEDGAFLGSRSIIVEGVRVEKEAVLGANVVLTASTKIIDVTGDKPVEYKGYVPARSVVIPGSYTKQFPAGAYQVPCALIIGQRKASTDLKTSLNEALRDFNVAV
;
A
#
# COMPACT_ATOMS: atom_id res chain seq x y z
N MET A 1 -24.26 -8.84 -11.28
CA MET A 1 -23.99 -10.15 -10.62
C MET A 1 -23.77 -9.93 -9.14
N ASN A 2 -24.14 -10.89 -8.28
CA ASN A 2 -23.79 -10.80 -6.85
C ASN A 2 -22.34 -11.26 -6.62
N ILE A 3 -21.77 -10.93 -5.44
CA ILE A 3 -20.35 -11.21 -5.11
C ILE A 3 -20.01 -12.72 -5.26
N LYS A 4 -20.89 -13.60 -4.81
CA LYS A 4 -20.66 -15.05 -4.90
C LYS A 4 -20.56 -15.53 -6.36
N THR A 5 -21.43 -15.05 -7.23
CA THR A 5 -21.39 -15.36 -8.66
C THR A 5 -20.12 -14.82 -9.34
N LEU A 6 -19.69 -13.60 -8.95
CA LEU A 6 -18.43 -13.03 -9.44
C LEU A 6 -17.26 -13.92 -9.02
N GLN A 7 -17.17 -14.28 -7.75
CA GLN A 7 -16.12 -15.15 -7.24
C GLN A 7 -16.06 -16.49 -7.98
N GLU A 8 -17.20 -17.17 -8.16
CA GLU A 8 -17.27 -18.45 -8.90
C GLU A 8 -16.74 -18.30 -10.35
N LYS A 9 -17.11 -17.21 -11.04
CA LYS A 9 -16.63 -16.95 -12.40
C LYS A 9 -15.11 -16.69 -12.44
N ILE A 10 -14.59 -15.90 -11.50
CA ILE A 10 -13.16 -15.59 -11.39
C ILE A 10 -12.36 -16.86 -11.09
N GLU A 11 -12.81 -17.68 -10.14
CA GLU A 11 -12.14 -18.95 -9.79
C GLU A 11 -12.12 -19.91 -10.99
N ASN A 12 -13.24 -20.04 -11.71
CA ASN A 12 -13.30 -20.88 -12.91
C ASN A 12 -12.35 -20.38 -14.01
N ALA A 13 -12.29 -19.06 -14.24
CA ALA A 13 -11.37 -18.46 -15.21
C ALA A 13 -9.90 -18.59 -14.76
N TRP A 14 -9.64 -18.61 -13.47
CA TRP A 14 -8.31 -18.87 -12.92
C TRP A 14 -7.81 -20.26 -13.26
N GLU A 15 -8.66 -21.28 -13.08
CA GLU A 15 -8.34 -22.67 -13.41
C GLU A 15 -8.34 -22.94 -14.93
N ASN A 16 -9.18 -22.23 -15.69
CA ASN A 16 -9.28 -22.41 -17.13
C ASN A 16 -9.20 -21.06 -17.88
N ARG A 17 -7.99 -20.68 -18.27
CA ARG A 17 -7.70 -19.42 -18.98
C ARG A 17 -8.39 -19.28 -20.34
N ARG A 18 -8.89 -20.34 -20.94
CA ARG A 18 -9.67 -20.27 -22.21
C ARG A 18 -10.98 -19.52 -22.01
N LEU A 19 -11.51 -19.47 -20.78
CA LEU A 19 -12.70 -18.69 -20.45
C LEU A 19 -12.49 -17.17 -20.55
N LEU A 20 -11.25 -16.69 -20.66
CA LEU A 20 -10.96 -15.27 -20.90
C LEU A 20 -11.42 -14.75 -22.27
N SER A 21 -11.83 -15.64 -23.19
CA SER A 21 -12.50 -15.26 -24.45
C SER A 21 -14.03 -15.28 -24.36
N ASP A 22 -14.60 -15.73 -23.23
CA ASP A 22 -16.05 -15.75 -22.99
C ASP A 22 -16.51 -14.38 -22.45
N GLU A 23 -17.52 -13.80 -23.10
CA GLU A 23 -18.05 -12.48 -22.75
C GLU A 23 -18.58 -12.40 -21.31
N VAL A 24 -19.23 -13.48 -20.83
CA VAL A 24 -19.76 -13.50 -19.45
C VAL A 24 -18.63 -13.46 -18.44
N THR A 25 -17.54 -14.15 -18.71
CA THR A 25 -16.34 -14.16 -17.88
C THR A 25 -15.63 -12.80 -17.90
N MET A 26 -15.45 -12.21 -19.07
CA MET A 26 -14.88 -10.86 -19.22
C MET A 26 -15.70 -9.82 -18.47
N ASN A 27 -17.02 -9.87 -18.58
CA ASN A 27 -17.93 -8.97 -17.85
C ASN A 27 -17.85 -9.18 -16.31
N ALA A 28 -17.63 -10.41 -15.83
CA ALA A 28 -17.45 -10.68 -14.42
C ALA A 28 -16.13 -10.11 -13.88
N ILE A 29 -15.03 -10.23 -14.66
CA ILE A 29 -13.75 -9.62 -14.32
C ILE A 29 -13.90 -8.09 -14.27
N ASP A 30 -14.47 -7.50 -15.31
CA ASP A 30 -14.63 -6.04 -15.43
C ASP A 30 -15.52 -5.49 -14.30
N ALA A 31 -16.63 -6.16 -13.97
CA ALA A 31 -17.48 -5.80 -12.83
C ALA A 31 -16.75 -5.91 -11.48
N THR A 32 -15.84 -6.87 -11.33
CA THR A 32 -15.02 -6.99 -10.12
C THR A 32 -14.04 -5.81 -9.99
N ILE A 33 -13.42 -5.39 -11.10
CA ILE A 33 -12.56 -4.21 -11.12
C ILE A 33 -13.36 -2.93 -10.84
N ASP A 34 -14.61 -2.82 -11.31
CA ASP A 34 -15.48 -1.70 -11.00
C ASP A 34 -15.83 -1.63 -9.50
N LEU A 35 -16.11 -2.76 -8.87
CA LEU A 35 -16.35 -2.82 -7.42
C LEU A 35 -15.10 -2.39 -6.63
N LEU A 36 -13.90 -2.79 -7.06
CA LEU A 36 -12.65 -2.29 -6.51
C LEU A 36 -12.50 -0.78 -6.71
N ASP A 37 -12.77 -0.27 -7.91
CA ASP A 37 -12.65 1.15 -8.25
C ASP A 37 -13.57 2.03 -7.41
N ARG A 38 -14.74 1.52 -7.01
CA ARG A 38 -15.71 2.20 -6.14
C ARG A 38 -15.51 1.93 -4.65
N GLY A 39 -14.57 1.05 -4.26
CA GLY A 39 -14.30 0.69 -2.87
C GLY A 39 -15.38 -0.20 -2.23
N GLU A 40 -16.30 -0.75 -3.02
CA GLU A 40 -17.32 -1.71 -2.58
C GLU A 40 -16.75 -3.11 -2.36
N LEU A 41 -15.56 -3.35 -2.91
CA LEU A 41 -14.77 -4.56 -2.74
C LEU A 41 -13.32 -4.19 -2.40
N ARG A 42 -12.67 -5.01 -1.58
CA ARG A 42 -11.26 -4.82 -1.20
C ARG A 42 -10.48 -6.12 -1.36
N VAL A 43 -9.18 -6.01 -1.61
CA VAL A 43 -8.25 -7.16 -1.65
C VAL A 43 -8.02 -7.75 -0.27
N ALA A 44 -8.05 -6.91 0.76
CA ALA A 44 -8.04 -7.37 2.15
C ALA A 44 -8.93 -6.47 3.01
N THR A 45 -9.56 -7.07 4.02
CA THR A 45 -10.44 -6.37 4.97
C THR A 45 -10.03 -6.65 6.41
N PRO A 46 -10.21 -5.68 7.33
CA PRO A 46 -10.03 -5.94 8.76
C PRO A 46 -10.98 -7.04 9.25
N SER A 47 -10.51 -7.87 10.19
CA SER A 47 -11.27 -8.90 10.88
C SER A 47 -10.85 -9.00 12.35
N ASP A 48 -11.60 -9.73 13.17
CA ASP A 48 -11.27 -9.96 14.58
C ASP A 48 -9.92 -10.66 14.79
N LYS A 49 -9.42 -11.34 13.76
CA LYS A 49 -8.12 -12.05 13.77
C LYS A 49 -7.01 -11.30 13.03
N GLY A 50 -7.18 -10.02 12.78
CA GLY A 50 -6.27 -9.18 12.00
C GLY A 50 -6.86 -8.88 10.61
N TRP A 51 -6.13 -9.16 9.53
CA TRP A 51 -6.56 -8.86 8.17
C TRP A 51 -6.88 -10.14 7.39
N GLN A 52 -8.04 -10.18 6.75
CA GLN A 52 -8.45 -11.26 5.86
C GLN A 52 -8.15 -10.89 4.41
N VAL A 53 -7.32 -11.68 3.74
CA VAL A 53 -7.02 -11.53 2.31
C VAL A 53 -8.06 -12.26 1.46
N HIS A 54 -8.56 -11.59 0.44
CA HIS A 54 -9.53 -12.12 -0.54
C HIS A 54 -8.79 -12.53 -1.82
N GLU A 55 -8.20 -13.72 -1.85
CA GLU A 55 -7.36 -14.18 -2.95
C GLU A 55 -8.06 -14.13 -4.31
N TRP A 56 -9.36 -14.45 -4.35
CA TRP A 56 -10.14 -14.41 -5.59
C TRP A 56 -10.18 -13.00 -6.21
N VAL A 57 -10.10 -11.95 -5.38
CA VAL A 57 -10.04 -10.56 -5.85
C VAL A 57 -8.68 -10.27 -6.49
N LYS A 58 -7.59 -10.78 -5.91
CA LYS A 58 -6.26 -10.70 -6.54
C LYS A 58 -6.23 -11.46 -7.86
N LYS A 59 -6.85 -12.64 -7.93
CA LYS A 59 -7.02 -13.39 -9.18
C LYS A 59 -7.73 -12.55 -10.24
N ALA A 60 -8.81 -11.83 -9.87
CA ALA A 60 -9.51 -10.94 -10.80
C ALA A 60 -8.60 -9.84 -11.34
N VAL A 61 -7.80 -9.20 -10.48
CA VAL A 61 -6.83 -8.18 -10.89
C VAL A 61 -5.81 -8.76 -11.87
N ILE A 62 -5.26 -9.95 -11.61
CA ILE A 62 -4.29 -10.60 -12.51
C ILE A 62 -4.96 -10.98 -13.84
N LEU A 63 -6.19 -11.51 -13.81
CA LEU A 63 -6.94 -11.88 -14.99
C LEU A 63 -7.34 -10.69 -15.87
N TYR A 64 -7.41 -9.49 -15.27
CA TYR A 64 -7.75 -8.27 -16.00
C TYR A 64 -6.69 -7.90 -17.06
N PHE A 65 -5.40 -8.15 -16.80
CA PHE A 65 -4.32 -7.79 -17.71
C PHE A 65 -4.35 -8.54 -19.06
N PRO A 66 -4.51 -9.89 -19.11
CA PRO A 66 -4.41 -10.62 -20.39
C PRO A 66 -5.57 -10.35 -21.35
N PHE A 67 -6.77 -10.00 -20.87
CA PHE A 67 -7.89 -9.75 -21.75
C PHE A 67 -7.95 -8.29 -22.26
N ARG A 68 -7.30 -7.36 -21.58
CA ARG A 68 -7.22 -5.97 -22.06
C ARG A 68 -6.19 -5.84 -23.18
N LYS A 69 -6.56 -5.07 -24.19
CA LYS A 69 -5.67 -4.75 -25.34
C LYS A 69 -4.83 -3.51 -25.01
N MET A 70 -3.62 -3.48 -25.55
CA MET A 70 -2.78 -2.28 -25.54
C MET A 70 -3.41 -1.20 -26.40
N GLU A 71 -3.38 0.04 -25.93
CA GLU A 71 -3.91 1.22 -26.61
C GLU A 71 -2.91 2.35 -26.52
N THR A 72 -2.65 3.03 -27.64
CA THR A 72 -1.91 4.29 -27.67
C THR A 72 -2.85 5.43 -27.28
N LYS A 73 -2.40 6.31 -26.40
CA LYS A 73 -3.12 7.51 -25.96
C LYS A 73 -2.20 8.70 -26.03
N GLU A 74 -2.55 9.69 -26.85
CA GLU A 74 -1.86 10.97 -26.94
C GLU A 74 -2.54 11.99 -26.03
N VAL A 75 -1.76 12.67 -25.19
CA VAL A 75 -2.24 13.72 -24.30
C VAL A 75 -1.30 14.92 -24.39
N GLY A 76 -1.62 15.85 -25.27
CA GLY A 76 -0.75 16.98 -25.58
C GLY A 76 0.58 16.50 -26.18
N ILE A 77 1.68 16.76 -25.48
CA ILE A 77 3.03 16.33 -25.91
C ILE A 77 3.42 14.93 -25.42
N PHE A 78 2.55 14.26 -24.63
CA PHE A 78 2.83 12.95 -24.06
C PHE A 78 2.12 11.86 -24.84
N GLU A 79 2.82 10.74 -25.04
CA GLU A 79 2.25 9.51 -25.55
C GLU A 79 2.35 8.41 -24.48
N TYR A 80 1.28 7.63 -24.36
CA TYR A 80 1.22 6.46 -23.47
C TYR A 80 0.79 5.24 -24.28
N TYR A 81 1.36 4.08 -23.95
CA TYR A 81 0.98 2.80 -24.55
C TYR A 81 0.74 1.78 -23.45
N ASP A 82 -0.51 1.64 -23.02
CA ASP A 82 -0.88 0.76 -21.90
C ASP A 82 -2.28 0.17 -22.12
N LYS A 83 -2.59 -0.87 -21.35
CA LYS A 83 -3.87 -1.58 -21.41
C LYS A 83 -4.82 -1.23 -20.27
N ILE A 84 -4.33 -0.70 -19.16
CA ILE A 84 -5.15 -0.38 -18.00
C ILE A 84 -5.58 1.08 -18.07
N PRO A 85 -6.89 1.38 -18.14
CA PRO A 85 -7.38 2.76 -18.13
C PRO A 85 -6.93 3.49 -16.85
N LEU A 86 -6.79 4.80 -16.97
CA LEU A 86 -6.60 5.66 -15.82
C LEU A 86 -7.94 5.93 -15.13
N LYS A 87 -7.87 6.26 -13.85
CA LYS A 87 -9.01 6.72 -13.07
C LYS A 87 -9.38 8.15 -13.49
N HIS A 88 -10.69 8.44 -13.48
CA HIS A 88 -11.27 9.72 -13.88
C HIS A 88 -12.33 10.18 -12.88
N ASN A 89 -12.93 11.37 -13.11
CA ASN A 89 -14.00 11.95 -12.33
C ASN A 89 -13.61 12.17 -10.87
N TYR A 90 -12.43 12.76 -10.66
CA TYR A 90 -11.89 13.02 -9.32
C TYR A 90 -12.72 14.05 -8.55
N GLU A 91 -13.28 15.06 -9.22
CA GLU A 91 -14.15 16.08 -8.62
C GLU A 91 -15.37 15.44 -7.97
N ASP A 92 -16.12 14.60 -8.71
CA ASP A 92 -17.29 13.90 -8.20
C ASP A 92 -16.98 12.98 -7.02
N LYS A 93 -15.74 12.53 -6.91
CA LYS A 93 -15.26 11.69 -5.82
C LYS A 93 -14.69 12.47 -4.63
N GLY A 94 -14.61 13.80 -4.75
CA GLY A 94 -14.01 14.66 -3.72
C GLY A 94 -12.51 14.40 -3.50
N VAL A 95 -11.78 14.02 -4.56
CA VAL A 95 -10.35 13.72 -4.53
C VAL A 95 -9.58 14.84 -5.20
N ARG A 96 -8.59 15.42 -4.50
CA ARG A 96 -7.68 16.41 -5.09
C ARG A 96 -6.53 15.70 -5.76
N VAL A 97 -6.27 16.02 -7.03
CA VAL A 97 -5.19 15.42 -7.82
C VAL A 97 -4.33 16.52 -8.44
N VAL A 98 -3.06 16.55 -8.06
CA VAL A 98 -2.07 17.51 -8.57
C VAL A 98 -1.33 16.87 -9.77
N PRO A 99 -1.33 17.50 -10.95
CA PRO A 99 -0.62 16.96 -12.11
C PRO A 99 0.90 16.81 -11.84
N PRO A 100 1.56 15.74 -12.30
CA PRO A 100 1.05 14.64 -13.11
C PRO A 100 0.67 13.38 -12.31
N ALA A 101 0.02 13.51 -11.14
CA ALA A 101 -0.40 12.35 -10.38
C ALA A 101 -1.29 11.41 -11.20
N THR A 102 -1.10 10.11 -11.00
CA THR A 102 -1.79 9.07 -11.77
C THR A 102 -2.34 7.99 -10.87
N ALA A 103 -3.62 7.65 -11.02
CA ALA A 103 -4.21 6.44 -10.45
C ALA A 103 -4.79 5.58 -11.58
N ARG A 104 -4.61 4.25 -11.51
CA ARG A 104 -5.20 3.30 -12.44
C ARG A 104 -6.65 2.98 -12.05
N ARG A 105 -7.51 2.67 -13.03
CA ARG A 105 -8.83 2.05 -12.78
C ARG A 105 -8.68 0.81 -11.91
N GLY A 106 -9.60 0.63 -10.97
CA GLY A 106 -9.51 -0.43 -9.96
C GLY A 106 -8.72 -0.03 -8.71
N ALA A 107 -8.14 1.17 -8.67
CA ALA A 107 -7.67 1.78 -7.44
C ALA A 107 -8.81 2.58 -6.79
N TYR A 108 -9.09 2.36 -5.52
CA TYR A 108 -10.05 3.18 -4.77
C TYR A 108 -9.35 4.35 -4.09
N LEU A 109 -9.94 5.52 -4.23
CA LEU A 109 -9.54 6.76 -3.54
C LEU A 109 -10.79 7.32 -2.89
N ALA A 110 -10.81 7.37 -1.56
CA ALA A 110 -11.93 7.94 -0.80
C ALA A 110 -11.97 9.47 -0.89
N ALA A 111 -13.11 10.05 -0.57
CA ALA A 111 -13.26 11.50 -0.48
C ALA A 111 -12.27 12.10 0.52
N GLY A 112 -11.69 13.27 0.18
CA GLY A 112 -10.68 13.94 0.98
C GLY A 112 -9.24 13.42 0.79
N VAL A 113 -9.03 12.43 -0.07
CA VAL A 113 -7.68 12.00 -0.47
C VAL A 113 -7.03 13.09 -1.31
N VAL A 114 -5.74 13.33 -1.06
CA VAL A 114 -4.91 14.23 -1.86
C VAL A 114 -3.79 13.43 -2.51
N LEU A 115 -3.73 13.47 -3.85
CA LEU A 115 -2.59 12.97 -4.62
C LEU A 115 -1.75 14.18 -5.06
N MET A 116 -0.56 14.35 -4.46
CA MET A 116 0.50 15.13 -5.10
C MET A 116 1.01 14.35 -6.31
N PRO A 117 1.95 14.86 -7.13
CA PRO A 117 2.54 14.09 -8.23
C PRO A 117 3.00 12.71 -7.78
N SER A 118 2.18 11.69 -7.93
CA SER A 118 2.34 10.36 -7.31
C SER A 118 1.65 9.30 -8.17
N TYR A 119 1.80 8.03 -7.79
CA TYR A 119 1.23 6.92 -8.53
C TYR A 119 0.47 5.95 -7.62
N VAL A 120 -0.76 5.60 -8.00
CA VAL A 120 -1.59 4.60 -7.30
C VAL A 120 -2.00 3.50 -8.29
N ASN A 121 -1.60 2.27 -8.00
CA ASN A 121 -1.82 1.13 -8.89
C ASN A 121 -3.16 0.43 -8.64
N ILE A 122 -3.58 -0.39 -9.61
CA ILE A 122 -4.81 -1.19 -9.58
C ILE A 122 -4.91 -2.06 -8.33
N GLY A 123 -6.10 -2.19 -7.77
CA GLY A 123 -6.37 -2.97 -6.56
C GLY A 123 -5.99 -2.27 -5.26
N ALA A 124 -5.27 -1.14 -5.32
CA ALA A 124 -4.96 -0.34 -4.15
C ALA A 124 -6.24 0.29 -3.56
N TYR A 125 -6.27 0.41 -2.25
CA TYR A 125 -7.32 1.09 -1.50
C TYR A 125 -6.69 2.19 -0.66
N VAL A 126 -7.11 3.44 -0.85
CA VAL A 126 -6.64 4.61 -0.10
C VAL A 126 -7.84 5.29 0.54
N ASP A 127 -7.89 5.25 1.86
CA ASP A 127 -9.03 5.77 2.63
C ASP A 127 -8.94 7.29 2.88
N SER A 128 -10.02 7.84 3.40
CA SER A 128 -10.31 9.27 3.53
C SER A 128 -9.25 10.05 4.33
N GLY A 129 -9.02 11.30 3.93
CA GLY A 129 -8.07 12.20 4.58
C GLY A 129 -6.59 11.84 4.38
N THR A 130 -6.29 10.81 3.62
CA THR A 130 -4.92 10.38 3.35
C THR A 130 -4.27 11.24 2.27
N MET A 131 -3.01 11.60 2.49
CA MET A 131 -2.17 12.29 1.52
C MET A 131 -1.12 11.32 0.94
N VAL A 132 -1.05 11.24 -0.39
CA VAL A 132 0.02 10.58 -1.14
C VAL A 132 0.90 11.68 -1.72
N ASP A 133 2.04 11.94 -1.10
CA ASP A 133 2.90 13.07 -1.41
C ASP A 133 3.78 12.82 -2.64
N THR A 134 4.58 13.82 -3.00
CA THR A 134 5.33 13.91 -4.25
C THR A 134 6.26 12.72 -4.47
N TRP A 135 6.10 12.09 -5.63
CA TRP A 135 6.84 10.89 -6.06
C TRP A 135 6.67 9.65 -5.17
N ALA A 136 5.67 9.65 -4.31
CA ALA A 136 5.28 8.43 -3.60
C ALA A 136 4.51 7.48 -4.51
N THR A 137 4.58 6.18 -4.21
CA THR A 137 3.85 5.13 -4.92
C THR A 137 3.04 4.28 -3.95
N VAL A 138 1.81 3.98 -4.34
CA VAL A 138 0.95 2.97 -3.70
C VAL A 138 0.83 1.80 -4.67
N GLY A 139 1.51 0.71 -4.36
CA GLY A 139 1.60 -0.47 -5.21
C GLY A 139 0.28 -1.24 -5.32
N SER A 140 0.24 -2.17 -6.26
CA SER A 140 -0.95 -2.99 -6.54
C SER A 140 -1.46 -3.68 -5.27
N CYS A 141 -2.75 -3.58 -5.03
CA CYS A 141 -3.44 -4.23 -3.91
C CYS A 141 -3.09 -3.70 -2.51
N ALA A 142 -2.19 -2.74 -2.35
CA ALA A 142 -1.89 -2.15 -1.06
C ALA A 142 -3.14 -1.53 -0.42
N GLN A 143 -3.24 -1.66 0.92
CA GLN A 143 -4.37 -1.16 1.68
C GLN A 143 -3.90 -0.05 2.61
N VAL A 144 -4.39 1.16 2.39
CA VAL A 144 -4.03 2.35 3.18
C VAL A 144 -5.27 2.87 3.90
N GLY A 145 -5.16 3.05 5.20
CA GLY A 145 -6.21 3.53 6.07
C GLY A 145 -6.46 5.03 5.98
N LYS A 146 -7.23 5.55 6.94
CA LYS A 146 -7.64 6.94 7.04
C LYS A 146 -6.54 7.82 7.62
N ASN A 147 -6.49 9.08 7.17
CA ASN A 147 -5.60 10.11 7.72
C ASN A 147 -4.12 9.67 7.75
N VAL A 148 -3.70 8.87 6.80
CA VAL A 148 -2.31 8.46 6.64
C VAL A 148 -1.54 9.55 5.90
N HIS A 149 -0.34 9.85 6.36
CA HIS A 149 0.58 10.71 5.63
C HIS A 149 1.67 9.86 4.97
N ILE A 150 1.63 9.77 3.65
CA ILE A 150 2.65 9.09 2.84
C ILE A 150 3.56 10.17 2.27
N SER A 151 4.72 10.39 2.93
CA SER A 151 5.63 11.47 2.56
C SER A 151 6.31 11.27 1.21
N GLY A 152 7.00 12.30 0.73
CA GLY A 152 7.63 12.30 -0.59
C GLY A 152 8.59 11.14 -0.82
N GLY A 153 8.44 10.49 -1.97
CA GLY A 153 9.27 9.37 -2.39
C GLY A 153 9.08 8.05 -1.63
N VAL A 154 8.06 7.94 -0.80
CA VAL A 154 7.72 6.66 -0.14
C VAL A 154 7.32 5.62 -1.17
N GLY A 155 7.85 4.42 -1.04
CA GLY A 155 7.50 3.27 -1.85
C GLY A 155 6.69 2.24 -1.08
N ILE A 156 5.38 2.18 -1.30
CA ILE A 156 4.53 1.08 -0.83
C ILE A 156 4.48 0.04 -1.94
N GLY A 157 5.02 -1.16 -1.66
CA GLY A 157 5.12 -2.22 -2.65
C GLY A 157 3.78 -2.84 -3.02
N GLY A 158 3.68 -3.28 -4.26
CA GLY A 158 2.57 -4.08 -4.73
C GLY A 158 2.79 -5.57 -4.48
N VAL A 159 1.76 -6.29 -4.07
CA VAL A 159 1.80 -7.74 -3.86
C VAL A 159 0.66 -8.39 -4.63
N LEU A 160 0.88 -8.62 -5.93
CA LEU A 160 -0.04 -9.41 -6.77
C LEU A 160 0.25 -10.90 -6.67
N GLU A 161 1.52 -11.27 -6.73
CA GLU A 161 2.00 -12.65 -6.66
C GLU A 161 3.05 -12.79 -5.55
N PRO A 162 3.03 -13.93 -4.81
CA PRO A 162 2.06 -15.02 -4.89
C PRO A 162 0.70 -14.62 -4.31
N LEU A 163 -0.39 -15.28 -4.76
CA LEU A 163 -1.77 -14.92 -4.42
C LEU A 163 -2.06 -14.89 -2.92
N GLN A 164 -1.54 -15.90 -2.19
CA GLN A 164 -1.72 -16.05 -0.75
C GLN A 164 -0.95 -15.00 0.08
N ALA A 165 0.03 -14.31 -0.52
CA ALA A 165 0.77 -13.28 0.20
C ALA A 165 -0.16 -12.10 0.55
N ALA A 166 -0.09 -11.65 1.80
CA ALA A 166 -0.82 -10.46 2.23
C ALA A 166 -0.35 -9.23 1.44
N PRO A 167 -1.24 -8.30 1.08
CA PRO A 167 -0.82 -7.00 0.57
C PRO A 167 -0.12 -6.20 1.67
N VAL A 168 0.62 -5.17 1.29
CA VAL A 168 1.09 -4.17 2.25
C VAL A 168 -0.12 -3.46 2.85
N ILE A 169 -0.12 -3.31 4.17
CA ILE A 169 -1.21 -2.69 4.92
C ILE A 169 -0.64 -1.55 5.75
N ILE A 170 -1.18 -0.36 5.56
CA ILE A 170 -0.88 0.83 6.36
C ILE A 170 -2.18 1.21 7.05
N GLU A 171 -2.22 1.11 8.37
CA GLU A 171 -3.43 1.39 9.14
C GLU A 171 -3.61 2.88 9.43
N ASP A 172 -4.79 3.24 9.97
CA ASP A 172 -5.23 4.61 10.16
C ASP A 172 -4.22 5.46 10.94
N GLY A 173 -4.05 6.70 10.52
CA GLY A 173 -3.23 7.70 11.21
C GLY A 173 -1.72 7.46 11.18
N ALA A 174 -1.24 6.45 10.46
CA ALA A 174 0.18 6.20 10.31
C ALA A 174 0.88 7.34 9.56
N PHE A 175 2.13 7.59 9.91
CA PHE A 175 2.99 8.56 9.25
C PHE A 175 4.20 7.83 8.65
N LEU A 176 4.37 7.91 7.34
CA LEU A 176 5.50 7.31 6.62
C LEU A 176 6.47 8.40 6.20
N GLY A 177 7.65 8.44 6.83
CA GLY A 177 8.69 9.42 6.54
C GLY A 177 9.25 9.28 5.13
N SER A 178 9.78 10.36 4.59
CA SER A 178 10.26 10.47 3.20
C SER A 178 11.19 9.32 2.82
N ARG A 179 11.00 8.77 1.62
CA ARG A 179 11.78 7.67 1.06
C ARG A 179 11.77 6.38 1.88
N SER A 180 10.82 6.18 2.79
CA SER A 180 10.59 4.88 3.41
C SER A 180 10.08 3.89 2.38
N ILE A 181 10.48 2.62 2.52
CA ILE A 181 10.07 1.52 1.65
C ILE A 181 9.37 0.46 2.49
N ILE A 182 8.13 0.13 2.16
CA ILE A 182 7.33 -0.88 2.83
C ILE A 182 6.85 -1.89 1.78
N VAL A 183 7.35 -3.11 1.83
CA VAL A 183 7.11 -4.12 0.79
C VAL A 183 6.80 -5.50 1.40
N GLU A 184 6.49 -6.49 0.54
CA GLU A 184 6.33 -7.90 0.91
C GLU A 184 5.29 -8.16 2.00
N GLY A 185 4.17 -7.42 1.95
CA GLY A 185 3.04 -7.64 2.86
C GLY A 185 3.26 -7.18 4.29
N VAL A 186 4.26 -6.36 4.56
CA VAL A 186 4.45 -5.76 5.88
C VAL A 186 3.25 -4.91 6.27
N ARG A 187 2.84 -5.01 7.55
CA ARG A 187 1.80 -4.20 8.14
C ARG A 187 2.40 -3.11 9.04
N VAL A 188 1.98 -1.87 8.82
CA VAL A 188 2.24 -0.74 9.71
C VAL A 188 0.93 -0.44 10.44
N GLU A 189 0.90 -0.72 11.74
CA GLU A 189 -0.32 -0.58 12.54
C GLU A 189 -0.65 0.87 12.86
N LYS A 190 -1.85 1.09 13.42
CA LYS A 190 -2.44 2.41 13.66
C LYS A 190 -1.46 3.39 14.29
N GLU A 191 -1.45 4.60 13.73
CA GLU A 191 -0.72 5.75 14.27
C GLU A 191 0.80 5.53 14.43
N ALA A 192 1.37 4.46 13.87
CA ALA A 192 2.81 4.27 13.87
C ALA A 192 3.50 5.34 13.01
N VAL A 193 4.70 5.73 13.40
CA VAL A 193 5.52 6.75 12.76
C VAL A 193 6.80 6.11 12.26
N LEU A 194 7.02 6.13 10.96
CA LEU A 194 8.28 5.74 10.36
C LEU A 194 9.13 6.97 10.05
N GLY A 195 10.36 6.99 10.53
CA GLY A 195 11.36 7.98 10.14
C GLY A 195 11.73 7.86 8.66
N ALA A 196 12.37 8.89 8.12
CA ALA A 196 12.86 8.86 6.74
C ALA A 196 13.82 7.68 6.51
N ASN A 197 13.79 7.12 5.29
CA ASN A 197 14.64 6.00 4.86
C ASN A 197 14.47 4.69 5.66
N VAL A 198 13.37 4.49 6.40
CA VAL A 198 13.06 3.19 6.99
C VAL A 198 12.69 2.20 5.87
N VAL A 199 13.37 1.05 5.82
CA VAL A 199 13.11 -0.01 4.84
C VAL A 199 12.59 -1.26 5.55
N LEU A 200 11.37 -1.66 5.20
CA LEU A 200 10.66 -2.80 5.78
C LEU A 200 10.31 -3.82 4.69
N THR A 201 10.89 -5.01 4.82
CA THR A 201 10.55 -6.21 4.05
C THR A 201 9.99 -7.27 5.01
N ALA A 202 9.45 -8.37 4.49
CA ALA A 202 9.01 -9.49 5.33
C ALA A 202 10.11 -10.05 6.24
N SER A 203 11.38 -9.85 5.88
CA SER A 203 12.54 -10.35 6.61
C SER A 203 13.26 -9.31 7.47
N THR A 204 12.94 -8.03 7.31
CA THR A 204 13.56 -6.94 8.08
C THR A 204 13.31 -7.16 9.57
N LYS A 205 14.37 -7.15 10.39
CA LYS A 205 14.26 -7.11 11.84
C LYS A 205 13.76 -5.74 12.29
N ILE A 206 12.71 -5.75 13.10
CA ILE A 206 12.16 -4.55 13.73
C ILE A 206 12.41 -4.74 15.23
N ILE A 207 13.32 -3.96 15.80
CA ILE A 207 13.85 -4.18 17.15
C ILE A 207 13.37 -3.05 18.06
N ASP A 208 12.57 -3.38 19.04
CA ASP A 208 12.21 -2.44 20.11
C ASP A 208 13.36 -2.37 21.13
N VAL A 209 13.93 -1.17 21.24
CA VAL A 209 15.06 -0.87 22.14
C VAL A 209 14.65 0.03 23.31
N THR A 210 13.35 0.15 23.58
CA THR A 210 12.83 1.04 24.64
C THR A 210 12.90 0.43 26.04
N GLY A 211 12.99 -0.89 26.14
CA GLY A 211 13.07 -1.62 27.41
C GLY A 211 14.49 -2.08 27.76
N ASP A 212 14.62 -2.77 28.91
CA ASP A 212 15.91 -3.31 29.38
C ASP A 212 16.50 -4.41 28.47
N LYS A 213 15.66 -5.03 27.66
CA LYS A 213 16.06 -6.05 26.71
C LYS A 213 15.37 -5.79 25.37
N PRO A 214 16.08 -6.04 24.26
CA PRO A 214 15.48 -5.85 22.94
C PRO A 214 14.34 -6.85 22.70
N VAL A 215 13.26 -6.37 22.08
CA VAL A 215 12.15 -7.21 21.59
C VAL A 215 12.14 -7.14 20.07
N GLU A 216 12.16 -8.30 19.40
CA GLU A 216 12.18 -8.37 17.94
C GLU A 216 10.78 -8.64 17.39
N TYR A 217 10.33 -7.79 16.45
CA TYR A 217 9.15 -7.98 15.63
C TYR A 217 9.55 -8.31 14.20
N LYS A 218 8.64 -8.93 13.46
CA LYS A 218 8.84 -9.28 12.06
C LYS A 218 7.52 -9.23 11.29
N GLY A 219 7.57 -8.61 10.09
CA GLY A 219 6.40 -8.49 9.21
C GLY A 219 5.37 -7.44 9.64
N TYR A 220 5.53 -6.79 10.80
CA TYR A 220 4.67 -5.69 11.20
C TYR A 220 5.36 -4.72 12.16
N VAL A 221 4.93 -3.46 12.11
CA VAL A 221 5.28 -2.41 13.08
C VAL A 221 4.09 -2.25 14.02
N PRO A 222 4.29 -2.41 15.36
CA PRO A 222 3.21 -2.22 16.33
C PRO A 222 2.62 -0.81 16.31
N ALA A 223 1.36 -0.71 16.71
CA ALA A 223 0.64 0.55 16.77
C ALA A 223 1.40 1.61 17.60
N ARG A 224 1.32 2.88 17.15
CA ARG A 224 1.92 4.05 17.78
C ARG A 224 3.45 4.03 17.94
N SER A 225 4.14 3.02 17.44
CA SER A 225 5.60 2.93 17.50
C SER A 225 6.26 4.04 16.70
N VAL A 226 7.33 4.64 17.26
CA VAL A 226 8.22 5.56 16.53
C VAL A 226 9.44 4.79 16.09
N VAL A 227 9.66 4.71 14.78
CA VAL A 227 10.63 3.81 14.14
C VAL A 227 11.66 4.61 13.35
N ILE A 228 12.92 4.27 13.50
CA ILE A 228 14.03 4.86 12.73
C ILE A 228 14.84 3.77 12.01
N PRO A 229 15.62 4.14 10.97
CA PRO A 229 16.63 3.22 10.42
C PRO A 229 17.67 2.86 11.48
N GLY A 230 18.10 1.61 11.48
CA GLY A 230 19.15 1.12 12.36
C GLY A 230 20.00 0.05 11.70
N SER A 231 20.95 -0.49 12.45
CA SER A 231 21.74 -1.64 12.04
C SER A 231 22.05 -2.54 13.22
N TYR A 232 22.35 -3.80 12.93
CA TYR A 232 22.86 -4.76 13.93
C TYR A 232 24.05 -5.52 13.34
N THR A 233 24.95 -5.96 14.22
CA THR A 233 26.11 -6.75 13.79
C THR A 233 25.69 -8.18 13.44
N LYS A 234 26.10 -8.68 12.29
CA LYS A 234 25.93 -10.06 11.87
C LYS A 234 27.26 -10.67 11.47
N GLN A 235 27.52 -11.88 11.96
CA GLN A 235 28.71 -12.64 11.60
C GLN A 235 28.48 -13.37 10.27
N PHE A 236 29.40 -13.20 9.34
CA PHE A 236 29.49 -13.89 8.06
C PHE A 236 30.83 -14.64 7.96
N PRO A 237 31.01 -15.55 7.00
CA PRO A 237 32.32 -16.22 6.80
C PRO A 237 33.50 -15.25 6.58
N ALA A 238 33.23 -14.10 5.95
CA ALA A 238 34.24 -13.07 5.67
C ALA A 238 34.45 -12.07 6.82
N GLY A 239 33.76 -12.21 7.97
CA GLY A 239 33.88 -11.32 9.12
C GLY A 239 32.53 -10.77 9.62
N ALA A 240 32.61 -9.86 10.57
CA ALA A 240 31.45 -9.19 11.16
C ALA A 240 31.08 -7.94 10.35
N TYR A 241 29.82 -7.82 9.95
CA TYR A 241 29.31 -6.68 9.17
C TYR A 241 28.03 -6.13 9.79
N GLN A 242 27.76 -4.82 9.55
CA GLN A 242 26.51 -4.18 9.92
C GLN A 242 25.43 -4.49 8.91
N VAL A 243 24.31 -5.01 9.35
CA VAL A 243 23.14 -5.32 8.53
C VAL A 243 22.00 -4.36 8.90
N PRO A 244 21.28 -3.77 7.92
CA PRO A 244 20.17 -2.87 8.20
C PRO A 244 19.05 -3.53 9.02
N CYS A 245 18.45 -2.75 9.89
CA CYS A 245 17.23 -3.08 10.62
C CYS A 245 16.39 -1.82 10.84
N ALA A 246 15.22 -1.96 11.44
CA ALA A 246 14.43 -0.86 11.94
C ALA A 246 14.45 -0.87 13.49
N LEU A 247 14.58 0.29 14.12
CA LEU A 247 14.59 0.41 15.57
C LEU A 247 13.34 1.15 16.04
N ILE A 248 12.56 0.53 16.94
CA ILE A 248 11.51 1.20 17.69
C ILE A 248 12.18 1.89 18.87
N ILE A 249 12.09 3.23 18.90
CA ILE A 249 12.76 4.09 19.89
C ILE A 249 11.80 4.70 20.90
N GLY A 250 10.51 4.45 20.77
CA GLY A 250 9.46 4.95 21.64
C GLY A 250 8.07 4.84 21.06
N GLN A 251 7.14 5.49 21.73
CA GLN A 251 5.73 5.54 21.35
C GLN A 251 5.32 6.97 21.01
N ARG A 252 4.46 7.11 20.00
CA ARG A 252 3.83 8.40 19.64
C ARG A 252 3.05 8.93 20.84
N LYS A 253 3.34 10.15 21.26
CA LYS A 253 2.67 10.81 22.38
C LYS A 253 1.35 11.44 21.95
N ALA A 254 0.37 11.55 22.85
CA ALA A 254 -0.90 12.24 22.60
C ALA A 254 -0.70 13.72 22.20
N SER A 255 0.34 14.39 22.71
CA SER A 255 0.70 15.74 22.30
C SER A 255 1.16 15.84 20.85
N THR A 256 1.63 14.75 20.27
CA THR A 256 2.07 14.66 18.87
C THR A 256 0.91 14.35 17.92
N ASP A 257 -0.21 13.84 18.44
CA ASP A 257 -1.40 13.47 17.63
C ASP A 257 -2.06 14.68 16.96
N LEU A 258 -1.94 15.87 17.54
CA LEU A 258 -2.46 17.13 17.00
C LEU A 258 -1.47 17.86 16.09
N LYS A 259 -0.22 17.43 16.06
CA LYS A 259 0.87 18.04 15.31
C LYS A 259 1.45 17.03 14.33
N THR A 260 1.06 17.12 13.10
CA THR A 260 1.42 16.20 12.00
C THR A 260 2.87 16.33 11.55
N SER A 261 3.82 16.74 12.40
CA SER A 261 5.22 16.77 11.99
C SER A 261 6.00 15.61 12.60
N LEU A 262 6.50 14.73 11.75
CA LEU A 262 7.49 13.70 12.06
C LEU A 262 8.66 14.28 12.88
N ASN A 263 9.10 15.48 12.52
CA ASN A 263 10.22 16.17 13.15
C ASN A 263 10.00 16.39 14.65
N GLU A 264 8.78 16.63 15.11
CA GLU A 264 8.50 16.79 16.53
C GLU A 264 8.55 15.45 17.26
N ALA A 265 8.01 14.38 16.68
CA ALA A 265 8.08 13.06 17.26
C ALA A 265 9.53 12.55 17.39
N LEU A 266 10.38 12.83 16.41
CA LEU A 266 11.80 12.45 16.46
C LEU A 266 12.62 13.33 17.42
N ARG A 267 12.33 14.63 17.49
CA ARG A 267 12.97 15.57 18.44
C ARG A 267 12.71 15.19 19.89
N ASP A 268 11.52 14.67 20.21
CA ASP A 268 11.20 14.19 21.56
C ASP A 268 12.13 13.05 22.03
N PHE A 269 12.79 12.36 21.09
CA PHE A 269 13.76 11.30 21.37
C PHE A 269 15.21 11.71 21.13
N ASN A 270 15.48 13.02 20.91
CA ASN A 270 16.82 13.55 20.61
C ASN A 270 17.47 12.92 19.36
N VAL A 271 16.66 12.52 18.39
CA VAL A 271 17.16 11.98 17.11
C VAL A 271 17.30 13.15 16.12
N ALA A 272 18.46 13.24 15.47
CA ALA A 272 18.68 14.20 14.40
C ALA A 272 17.74 13.88 13.21
N VAL A 273 17.12 14.92 12.66
CA VAL A 273 16.14 14.85 11.57
C VAL A 273 16.77 15.42 10.30
#